data_cd47e08fa0d7b508e83d95b69585e992
#
_entry.id   cd47e08fa0d7b508e83d95b69585e992
#
_cell.length_a   1.000
_cell.length_b   1.000
_cell.length_c   1.000
_cell.angle_alpha   90.00
_cell.angle_beta   90.00
_cell.angle_gamma   90.00
#
_symmetry.space_group_name_H-M   'P 1'
#
loop_
_entity.id
_entity.type
_entity.pdbx_description
1 polymer ?
#
loop_
_entity_poly.entity_id
_entity_poly.type
_entity_poly.pdbx_seq_one_letter_code
_entity_poly.pdbx_strand_id
1 'polypeptide(L)'
;MILEIKNLSTGYPNHQVLHDVSMEIESGEILCLLGPNGVGKTTLFKSVLGFIKPSEGEVLVDGKSLADMSRKEFAAYIAYVPQQHEPPFPFKVLDVVVLGRMPYLGPLSVPKKKDIQIAKEALEAIGISHLADKDYTQISGGERQMVLIARAIAQQPKFLIMDEPTANLDYGNQVKILEQIKSLAAEGMGVILTTHSPDHAFLCSTKVALLCRNNHLDIGTADEIISQEKMEQAYGIVVKVVQTEGIKGETVKGCIPLLNH
;
A
#
# COMPACT_ATOMS: atom_id res chain seq x y z
N MET A 1 5.27 12.28 -12.03
CA MET A 1 3.84 11.89 -12.09
C MET A 1 3.30 12.00 -10.69
N ILE A 2 2.12 12.62 -10.53
CA ILE A 2 1.51 12.89 -9.23
C ILE A 2 0.13 12.24 -9.16
N LEU A 3 -0.14 11.53 -8.07
CA LEU A 3 -1.48 11.08 -7.67
C LEU A 3 -1.99 12.03 -6.60
N GLU A 4 -3.10 12.68 -6.87
CA GLU A 4 -3.71 13.68 -5.98
C GLU A 4 -5.10 13.20 -5.53
N ILE A 5 -5.38 13.36 -4.25
CA ILE A 5 -6.70 13.21 -3.66
C ILE A 5 -7.11 14.61 -3.21
N LYS A 6 -8.21 15.15 -3.75
CA LYS A 6 -8.66 16.52 -3.51
C LYS A 6 -10.03 16.57 -2.86
N ASN A 7 -10.07 17.12 -1.64
CA ASN A 7 -11.30 17.39 -0.87
C ASN A 7 -12.25 16.17 -0.84
N LEU A 8 -11.68 14.97 -0.70
CA LEU A 8 -12.42 13.72 -0.80
C LEU A 8 -13.28 13.50 0.43
N SER A 9 -14.60 13.47 0.24
CA SER A 9 -15.57 13.03 1.24
C SER A 9 -16.22 11.72 0.80
N THR A 10 -16.19 10.71 1.66
CA THR A 10 -16.63 9.36 1.28
C THR A 10 -17.12 8.54 2.47
N GLY A 11 -17.91 7.51 2.17
CA GLY A 11 -18.46 6.59 3.17
C GLY A 11 -19.40 5.56 2.55
N TYR A 12 -20.25 4.99 3.38
CA TYR A 12 -21.26 4.01 3.00
C TYR A 12 -22.67 4.66 3.03
N PRO A 13 -23.72 4.05 2.47
CA PRO A 13 -25.07 4.58 2.57
C PRO A 13 -25.43 4.93 4.02
N ASN A 14 -25.85 6.16 4.26
CA ASN A 14 -26.22 6.72 5.57
C ASN A 14 -25.09 6.82 6.61
N HIS A 15 -23.83 6.60 6.22
CA HIS A 15 -22.70 6.72 7.13
C HIS A 15 -21.46 7.27 6.41
N GLN A 16 -21.23 8.58 6.50
CA GLN A 16 -20.02 9.21 6.01
C GLN A 16 -18.87 8.89 6.95
N VAL A 17 -17.75 8.45 6.38
CA VAL A 17 -16.57 7.98 7.14
C VAL A 17 -15.45 9.01 7.09
N LEU A 18 -15.26 9.65 5.94
CA LEU A 18 -14.20 10.64 5.72
C LEU A 18 -14.81 11.92 5.16
N HIS A 19 -14.27 13.06 5.62
CA HIS A 19 -14.68 14.40 5.21
C HIS A 19 -13.44 15.20 4.78
N ASP A 20 -13.49 15.81 3.61
CA ASP A 20 -12.53 16.79 3.11
C ASP A 20 -11.06 16.33 3.20
N VAL A 21 -10.79 15.09 2.85
CA VAL A 21 -9.43 14.53 2.87
C VAL A 21 -8.69 14.94 1.62
N SER A 22 -7.52 15.57 1.79
CA SER A 22 -6.64 15.97 0.68
C SER A 22 -5.22 15.48 0.95
N MET A 23 -4.61 14.81 -0.03
CA MET A 23 -3.21 14.40 0.01
C MET A 23 -2.69 14.12 -1.40
N GLU A 24 -1.37 14.12 -1.53
CA GLU A 24 -0.70 13.84 -2.81
C GLU A 24 0.54 12.98 -2.61
N ILE A 25 0.91 12.27 -3.66
CA ILE A 25 2.13 11.48 -3.73
C ILE A 25 2.74 11.56 -5.13
N GLU A 26 4.04 11.67 -5.19
CA GLU A 26 4.80 11.64 -6.44
C GLU A 26 5.34 10.24 -6.76
N SER A 27 5.65 10.01 -8.03
CA SER A 27 6.38 8.82 -8.45
C SER A 27 7.73 8.75 -7.73
N GLY A 28 8.06 7.58 -7.16
CA GLY A 28 9.28 7.38 -6.38
C GLY A 28 9.15 7.72 -4.90
N GLU A 29 8.02 8.27 -4.46
CA GLU A 29 7.73 8.47 -3.03
C GLU A 29 7.06 7.25 -2.40
N ILE A 30 7.21 7.15 -1.08
CA ILE A 30 6.47 6.20 -0.24
C ILE A 30 5.66 7.00 0.77
N LEU A 31 4.34 6.98 0.62
CA LEU A 31 3.41 7.58 1.58
C LEU A 31 2.87 6.51 2.52
N CYS A 32 3.19 6.64 3.79
CA CYS A 32 2.69 5.77 4.84
C CYS A 32 1.44 6.39 5.49
N LEU A 33 0.27 5.78 5.27
CA LEU A 33 -0.98 6.20 5.89
C LEU A 33 -1.14 5.52 7.26
N LEU A 34 -0.85 6.26 8.32
CA LEU A 34 -1.02 5.86 9.71
C LEU A 34 -2.41 6.21 10.24
N GLY A 35 -2.84 5.50 11.26
CA GLY A 35 -4.05 5.80 12.02
C GLY A 35 -4.63 4.56 12.68
N PRO A 36 -5.45 4.72 13.74
CA PRO A 36 -6.04 3.61 14.44
C PRO A 36 -6.99 2.79 13.57
N ASN A 37 -7.35 1.59 14.05
CA ASN A 37 -8.32 0.76 13.37
C ASN A 37 -9.70 1.44 13.35
N GLY A 38 -10.40 1.31 12.21
CA GLY A 38 -11.74 1.89 12.03
C GLY A 38 -11.76 3.39 11.69
N VAL A 39 -10.60 4.06 11.55
CA VAL A 39 -10.54 5.51 11.25
C VAL A 39 -10.89 5.85 9.80
N GLY A 40 -10.95 4.86 8.89
CA GLY A 40 -11.35 5.07 7.50
C GLY A 40 -10.25 4.82 6.45
N LYS A 41 -9.06 4.30 6.83
CA LYS A 41 -7.95 4.02 5.88
C LYS A 41 -8.39 3.15 4.70
N THR A 42 -9.01 1.99 4.97
CA THR A 42 -9.52 1.09 3.94
C THR A 42 -10.68 1.72 3.13
N THR A 43 -11.49 2.58 3.75
CA THR A 43 -12.56 3.32 3.05
C THR A 43 -11.95 4.31 2.06
N LEU A 44 -10.90 5.02 2.46
CA LEU A 44 -10.15 5.90 1.57
C LEU A 44 -9.61 5.14 0.36
N PHE A 45 -8.94 4.01 0.59
CA PHE A 45 -8.43 3.17 -0.50
C PHE A 45 -9.52 2.67 -1.43
N LYS A 46 -10.64 2.21 -0.87
CA LYS A 46 -11.80 1.78 -1.69
C LYS A 46 -12.35 2.90 -2.56
N SER A 47 -12.31 4.15 -2.08
CA SER A 47 -12.74 5.31 -2.87
C SER A 47 -11.73 5.67 -3.95
N VAL A 48 -10.44 5.67 -3.65
CA VAL A 48 -9.37 5.88 -4.64
C VAL A 48 -9.43 4.82 -5.74
N LEU A 49 -9.72 3.57 -5.38
CA LEU A 49 -9.85 2.44 -6.31
C LEU A 49 -11.20 2.39 -7.05
N GLY A 50 -12.11 3.34 -6.79
CA GLY A 50 -13.43 3.39 -7.41
C GLY A 50 -14.43 2.33 -6.95
N PHE A 51 -14.15 1.60 -5.85
CA PHE A 51 -15.10 0.65 -5.25
C PHE A 51 -16.21 1.36 -4.45
N ILE A 52 -15.93 2.56 -3.95
CA ILE A 52 -16.90 3.44 -3.32
C ILE A 52 -16.85 4.76 -4.08
N LYS A 53 -18.01 5.23 -4.52
CA LYS A 53 -18.09 6.55 -5.16
C LYS A 53 -18.03 7.64 -4.09
N PRO A 54 -17.08 8.58 -4.16
CA PRO A 54 -17.05 9.73 -3.26
C PRO A 54 -18.34 10.54 -3.35
N SER A 55 -18.75 11.13 -2.24
CA SER A 55 -19.84 12.11 -2.21
C SER A 55 -19.38 13.48 -2.69
N GLU A 56 -18.11 13.83 -2.41
CA GLU A 56 -17.46 15.06 -2.83
C GLU A 56 -15.98 14.81 -3.11
N GLY A 57 -15.37 15.74 -3.86
CA GLY A 57 -13.97 15.67 -4.21
C GLY A 57 -13.66 14.69 -5.34
N GLU A 58 -12.40 14.55 -5.65
CA GLU A 58 -11.92 13.73 -6.77
C GLU A 58 -10.53 13.16 -6.54
N VAL A 59 -10.20 12.15 -7.35
CA VAL A 59 -8.85 11.56 -7.39
C VAL A 59 -8.29 11.74 -8.79
N LEU A 60 -7.09 12.33 -8.88
CA LEU A 60 -6.45 12.70 -10.13
C LEU A 60 -5.09 12.03 -10.27
N VAL A 61 -4.70 11.73 -11.50
CA VAL A 61 -3.30 11.42 -11.87
C VAL A 61 -2.87 12.40 -12.94
N ASP A 62 -1.86 13.22 -12.63
CA ASP A 62 -1.38 14.32 -13.48
C ASP A 62 -2.54 15.20 -14.00
N GLY A 63 -3.49 15.54 -13.11
CA GLY A 63 -4.66 16.37 -13.40
C GLY A 63 -5.80 15.66 -14.13
N LYS A 64 -5.69 14.39 -14.50
CA LYS A 64 -6.76 13.60 -15.13
C LYS A 64 -7.53 12.82 -14.06
N SER A 65 -8.86 12.98 -14.03
CA SER A 65 -9.73 12.25 -13.08
C SER A 65 -9.70 10.74 -13.32
N LEU A 66 -9.49 9.97 -12.26
CA LEU A 66 -9.56 8.51 -12.31
C LEU A 66 -10.97 8.00 -12.64
N ALA A 67 -12.01 8.76 -12.30
CA ALA A 67 -13.39 8.41 -12.57
C ALA A 67 -13.72 8.39 -14.08
N ASP A 68 -12.97 9.17 -14.88
CA ASP A 68 -13.15 9.28 -16.33
C ASP A 68 -12.31 8.27 -17.13
N MET A 69 -11.49 7.48 -16.44
CA MET A 69 -10.61 6.51 -17.09
C MET A 69 -11.34 5.20 -17.41
N SER A 70 -11.01 4.61 -18.55
CA SER A 70 -11.33 3.22 -18.81
C SER A 70 -10.60 2.29 -17.82
N ARG A 71 -11.13 1.07 -17.60
CA ARG A 71 -10.48 0.08 -16.70
C ARG A 71 -9.02 -0.20 -17.07
N LYS A 72 -8.71 -0.21 -18.36
CA LYS A 72 -7.35 -0.43 -18.87
C LYS A 72 -6.44 0.75 -18.56
N GLU A 73 -6.91 1.98 -18.74
CA GLU A 73 -6.17 3.19 -18.37
C GLU A 73 -5.93 3.25 -16.88
N PHE A 74 -6.98 3.06 -16.07
CA PHE A 74 -6.86 3.00 -14.61
C PHE A 74 -5.79 1.99 -14.17
N ALA A 75 -5.82 0.78 -14.72
CA ALA A 75 -4.88 -0.28 -14.41
C ALA A 75 -3.42 0.05 -14.82
N ALA A 76 -3.22 0.92 -15.80
CA ALA A 76 -1.88 1.40 -16.16
C ALA A 76 -1.32 2.40 -15.12
N TYR A 77 -2.18 3.00 -14.30
CA TYR A 77 -1.76 3.93 -13.27
C TYR A 77 -1.72 3.31 -11.88
N ILE A 78 -2.73 2.55 -11.49
CA ILE A 78 -2.87 2.07 -10.11
C ILE A 78 -3.04 0.56 -10.06
N ALA A 79 -2.24 -0.08 -9.19
CA ALA A 79 -2.46 -1.46 -8.75
C ALA A 79 -2.73 -1.50 -7.24
N TYR A 80 -3.40 -2.56 -6.79
CA TYR A 80 -3.81 -2.73 -5.41
C TYR A 80 -3.39 -4.08 -4.85
N VAL A 81 -2.79 -4.05 -3.66
CA VAL A 81 -2.47 -5.23 -2.85
C VAL A 81 -3.36 -5.21 -1.61
N PRO A 82 -4.32 -6.13 -1.50
CA PRO A 82 -5.20 -6.21 -0.34
C PRO A 82 -4.48 -6.78 0.88
N GLN A 83 -5.01 -6.50 2.07
CA GLN A 83 -4.50 -7.01 3.36
C GLN A 83 -4.54 -8.54 3.42
N GLN A 84 -5.59 -9.17 2.89
CA GLN A 84 -5.75 -10.62 2.86
C GLN A 84 -6.28 -11.08 1.51
N HIS A 85 -5.79 -12.23 1.08
CA HIS A 85 -6.29 -12.92 -0.10
C HIS A 85 -6.26 -14.42 0.15
N GLU A 86 -7.44 -15.00 0.31
CA GLU A 86 -7.61 -16.43 0.39
C GLU A 86 -7.97 -16.96 -1.01
N PRO A 87 -7.09 -17.76 -1.62
CA PRO A 87 -7.39 -18.31 -2.92
C PRO A 87 -8.43 -19.43 -2.78
N PRO A 88 -9.52 -19.41 -3.57
CA PRO A 88 -10.53 -20.45 -3.53
C PRO A 88 -10.03 -21.79 -4.15
N PHE A 89 -8.93 -21.77 -4.90
CA PHE A 89 -8.40 -22.91 -5.64
C PHE A 89 -6.87 -22.98 -5.59
N PRO A 90 -6.27 -24.18 -5.75
CA PRO A 90 -4.82 -24.39 -5.75
C PRO A 90 -4.20 -24.00 -7.11
N PHE A 91 -4.21 -22.71 -7.44
CA PHE A 91 -3.50 -22.19 -8.60
C PHE A 91 -1.99 -22.25 -8.39
N LYS A 92 -1.22 -22.36 -9.47
CA LYS A 92 0.22 -22.15 -9.43
C LYS A 92 0.53 -20.66 -9.13
N VAL A 93 1.61 -20.41 -8.41
CA VAL A 93 2.06 -19.05 -8.11
C VAL A 93 2.18 -18.20 -9.39
N LEU A 94 2.78 -18.76 -10.45
CA LEU A 94 2.88 -18.07 -11.74
C LEU A 94 1.50 -17.67 -12.30
N ASP A 95 0.50 -18.56 -12.21
CA ASP A 95 -0.85 -18.27 -12.71
C ASP A 95 -1.49 -17.12 -11.91
N VAL A 96 -1.29 -17.07 -10.57
CA VAL A 96 -1.76 -15.97 -9.73
C VAL A 96 -1.13 -14.64 -10.17
N VAL A 97 0.18 -14.63 -10.48
CA VAL A 97 0.86 -13.41 -10.93
C VAL A 97 0.41 -12.99 -12.33
N VAL A 98 0.16 -13.94 -13.22
CA VAL A 98 -0.38 -13.69 -14.57
C VAL A 98 -1.76 -12.98 -14.50
N LEU A 99 -2.57 -13.19 -13.44
CA LEU A 99 -3.83 -12.45 -13.27
C LEU A 99 -3.62 -10.93 -13.22
N GLY A 100 -2.44 -10.43 -12.87
CA GLY A 100 -2.09 -9.01 -12.96
C GLY A 100 -2.19 -8.47 -14.40
N ARG A 101 -2.17 -9.32 -15.43
CA ARG A 101 -2.30 -8.93 -16.84
C ARG A 101 -3.76 -8.84 -17.34
N MET A 102 -4.72 -9.29 -16.53
CA MET A 102 -6.15 -9.32 -16.92
C MET A 102 -6.70 -7.99 -17.45
N PRO A 103 -6.34 -6.81 -16.91
CA PRO A 103 -6.83 -5.53 -17.42
C PRO A 103 -6.46 -5.25 -18.90
N TYR A 104 -5.43 -5.92 -19.41
CA TYR A 104 -4.92 -5.75 -20.77
C TYR A 104 -5.44 -6.80 -21.75
N LEU A 105 -6.17 -7.79 -21.25
CA LEU A 105 -6.74 -8.87 -22.05
C LEU A 105 -8.18 -8.52 -22.46
N GLY A 106 -8.59 -8.96 -23.66
CA GLY A 106 -9.99 -8.87 -24.08
C GLY A 106 -10.88 -9.90 -23.32
N PRO A 107 -12.20 -9.75 -23.34
CA PRO A 107 -13.14 -10.56 -22.55
C PRO A 107 -13.03 -12.07 -22.71
N LEU A 108 -12.56 -12.57 -23.86
CA LEU A 108 -12.38 -13.99 -24.15
C LEU A 108 -10.92 -14.34 -24.46
N SER A 109 -9.99 -13.44 -24.15
CA SER A 109 -8.57 -13.66 -24.44
C SER A 109 -7.89 -14.41 -23.30
N VAL A 110 -6.99 -15.31 -23.67
CA VAL A 110 -6.07 -15.98 -22.73
C VAL A 110 -4.73 -15.24 -22.69
N PRO A 111 -4.00 -15.30 -21.58
CA PRO A 111 -2.65 -14.73 -21.47
C PRO A 111 -1.71 -15.28 -22.56
N LYS A 112 -0.98 -14.38 -23.22
CA LYS A 112 -0.01 -14.73 -24.26
C LYS A 112 1.38 -14.94 -23.67
N LYS A 113 2.33 -15.45 -24.46
CA LYS A 113 3.74 -15.63 -24.04
C LYS A 113 4.34 -14.35 -23.42
N LYS A 114 3.99 -13.16 -23.95
CA LYS A 114 4.43 -11.87 -23.40
C LYS A 114 3.90 -11.63 -21.98
N ASP A 115 2.65 -11.97 -21.71
CA ASP A 115 2.05 -11.76 -20.38
C ASP A 115 2.65 -12.72 -19.35
N ILE A 116 2.93 -13.95 -19.75
CA ILE A 116 3.64 -14.93 -18.92
C ILE A 116 5.07 -14.46 -18.64
N GLN A 117 5.75 -13.88 -19.63
CA GLN A 117 7.11 -13.34 -19.44
C GLN A 117 7.13 -12.18 -18.45
N ILE A 118 6.17 -11.22 -18.55
CA ILE A 118 6.03 -10.11 -17.59
C ILE A 118 5.77 -10.65 -16.17
N ALA A 119 4.95 -11.68 -16.02
CA ALA A 119 4.70 -12.29 -14.72
C ALA A 119 5.96 -12.95 -14.13
N LYS A 120 6.80 -13.59 -14.96
CA LYS A 120 8.10 -14.15 -14.52
C LYS A 120 9.07 -13.06 -14.09
N GLU A 121 9.16 -11.97 -14.85
CA GLU A 121 9.97 -10.79 -14.50
C GLU A 121 9.52 -10.16 -13.19
N ALA A 122 8.21 -10.10 -12.93
CA ALA A 122 7.67 -9.63 -11.65
C ALA A 122 8.04 -10.56 -10.47
N LEU A 123 8.03 -11.88 -10.66
CA LEU A 123 8.51 -12.85 -9.66
C LEU A 123 10.01 -12.70 -9.39
N GLU A 124 10.79 -12.43 -10.42
CA GLU A 124 12.24 -12.19 -10.33
C GLU A 124 12.54 -10.90 -9.58
N ALA A 125 11.86 -9.80 -9.91
CA ALA A 125 12.01 -8.50 -9.24
C ALA A 125 11.78 -8.57 -7.73
N ILE A 126 10.86 -9.46 -7.29
CA ILE A 126 10.56 -9.70 -5.87
C ILE A 126 11.44 -10.81 -5.25
N GLY A 127 12.27 -11.49 -6.04
CA GLY A 127 13.18 -12.55 -5.56
C GLY A 127 12.49 -13.88 -5.24
N ILE A 128 11.32 -14.16 -5.78
CA ILE A 128 10.52 -15.37 -5.51
C ILE A 128 10.29 -16.27 -6.74
N SER A 129 11.14 -16.18 -7.75
CA SER A 129 11.04 -17.03 -8.96
C SER A 129 11.01 -18.53 -8.66
N HIS A 130 11.66 -18.96 -7.57
CA HIS A 130 11.69 -20.36 -7.11
C HIS A 130 10.31 -20.89 -6.66
N LEU A 131 9.32 -20.02 -6.48
CA LEU A 131 7.95 -20.37 -6.10
C LEU A 131 7.03 -20.57 -7.32
N ALA A 132 7.46 -20.20 -8.54
CA ALA A 132 6.60 -20.09 -9.73
C ALA A 132 5.68 -21.34 -9.96
N ASP A 133 6.25 -22.54 -9.78
CA ASP A 133 5.55 -23.81 -10.03
C ASP A 133 4.89 -24.42 -8.77
N LYS A 134 5.04 -23.76 -7.60
CA LYS A 134 4.38 -24.21 -6.37
C LYS A 134 2.90 -23.86 -6.38
N ASP A 135 2.11 -24.63 -5.62
CA ASP A 135 0.71 -24.29 -5.39
C ASP A 135 0.63 -23.12 -4.40
N TYR A 136 -0.12 -22.08 -4.77
CA TYR A 136 -0.28 -20.86 -3.95
C TYR A 136 -0.84 -21.16 -2.55
N THR A 137 -1.63 -22.23 -2.40
CA THR A 137 -2.17 -22.67 -1.11
C THR A 137 -1.13 -23.33 -0.20
N GLN A 138 0.00 -23.76 -0.75
CA GLN A 138 1.04 -24.53 -0.03
C GLN A 138 2.24 -23.67 0.41
N ILE A 139 2.24 -22.38 0.08
CA ILE A 139 3.29 -21.44 0.49
C ILE A 139 2.91 -20.71 1.77
N SER A 140 3.91 -20.17 2.49
CA SER A 140 3.74 -19.41 3.74
C SER A 140 2.95 -18.11 3.53
N GLY A 141 2.45 -17.52 4.62
CA GLY A 141 1.75 -16.24 4.59
C GLY A 141 2.61 -15.11 4.00
N GLY A 142 3.89 -15.03 4.38
CA GLY A 142 4.83 -14.06 3.83
C GLY A 142 5.09 -14.26 2.33
N GLU A 143 5.28 -15.52 1.91
CA GLU A 143 5.43 -15.84 0.47
C GLU A 143 4.16 -15.48 -0.31
N ARG A 144 2.97 -15.73 0.24
CA ARG A 144 1.70 -15.31 -0.39
C ARG A 144 1.63 -13.79 -0.56
N GLN A 145 2.05 -13.03 0.44
CA GLN A 145 2.06 -11.57 0.34
C GLN A 145 3.02 -11.09 -0.74
N MET A 146 4.22 -11.68 -0.86
CA MET A 146 5.16 -11.40 -1.94
C MET A 146 4.58 -11.73 -3.32
N VAL A 147 3.82 -12.82 -3.45
CA VAL A 147 3.12 -13.18 -4.70
C VAL A 147 2.05 -12.15 -5.06
N LEU A 148 1.31 -11.61 -4.08
CA LEU A 148 0.33 -10.53 -4.34
C LEU A 148 1.02 -9.24 -4.81
N ILE A 149 2.18 -8.91 -4.25
CA ILE A 149 2.99 -7.78 -4.70
C ILE A 149 3.48 -8.04 -6.14
N ALA A 150 4.03 -9.22 -6.44
CA ALA A 150 4.45 -9.59 -7.79
C ALA A 150 3.28 -9.51 -8.80
N ARG A 151 2.07 -9.96 -8.41
CA ARG A 151 0.85 -9.80 -9.23
C ARG A 151 0.55 -8.34 -9.54
N ALA A 152 0.66 -7.47 -8.55
CA ALA A 152 0.43 -6.04 -8.72
C ALA A 152 1.50 -5.41 -9.62
N ILE A 153 2.77 -5.79 -9.49
CA ILE A 153 3.88 -5.35 -10.35
C ILE A 153 3.69 -5.85 -11.81
N ALA A 154 3.22 -7.08 -11.99
CA ALA A 154 2.93 -7.61 -13.32
C ALA A 154 1.88 -6.77 -14.08
N GLN A 155 1.05 -6.02 -13.40
CA GLN A 155 0.16 -5.02 -14.00
C GLN A 155 0.92 -3.83 -14.60
N GLN A 156 2.19 -3.61 -14.22
CA GLN A 156 3.04 -2.49 -14.65
C GLN A 156 2.44 -1.11 -14.30
N PRO A 157 2.00 -0.88 -13.06
CA PRO A 157 1.37 0.36 -12.64
C PRO A 157 2.42 1.46 -12.41
N LYS A 158 1.95 2.71 -12.21
CA LYS A 158 2.76 3.85 -11.77
C LYS A 158 2.69 4.04 -10.25
N PHE A 159 1.55 3.69 -9.67
CA PHE A 159 1.31 3.76 -8.23
C PHE A 159 0.83 2.41 -7.70
N LEU A 160 1.33 2.04 -6.54
CA LEU A 160 0.97 0.82 -5.84
C LEU A 160 0.30 1.18 -4.52
N ILE A 161 -0.93 0.73 -4.33
CA ILE A 161 -1.69 0.92 -3.09
C ILE A 161 -1.70 -0.40 -2.34
N MET A 162 -1.26 -0.39 -1.08
CA MET A 162 -1.14 -1.59 -0.24
C MET A 162 -1.91 -1.41 1.08
N ASP A 163 -2.87 -2.27 1.34
CA ASP A 163 -3.63 -2.24 2.59
C ASP A 163 -2.99 -3.19 3.61
N GLU A 164 -2.32 -2.63 4.62
CA GLU A 164 -1.59 -3.35 5.67
C GLU A 164 -0.71 -4.51 5.16
N PRO A 165 0.26 -4.26 4.25
CA PRO A 165 1.00 -5.32 3.56
C PRO A 165 1.85 -6.21 4.47
N THR A 166 2.09 -5.80 5.71
CA THR A 166 2.89 -6.51 6.70
C THR A 166 2.04 -7.21 7.79
N ALA A 167 0.71 -7.07 7.73
CA ALA A 167 -0.18 -7.67 8.72
C ALA A 167 -0.06 -9.21 8.75
N ASN A 168 -0.13 -9.78 9.95
CA ASN A 168 -0.06 -11.23 10.18
C ASN A 168 1.23 -11.92 9.72
N LEU A 169 2.31 -11.17 9.52
CA LEU A 169 3.63 -11.70 9.17
C LEU A 169 4.55 -11.68 10.38
N ASP A 170 5.48 -12.62 10.42
CA ASP A 170 6.59 -12.58 11.36
C ASP A 170 7.52 -11.39 11.05
N TYR A 171 8.32 -11.00 12.05
CA TYR A 171 9.18 -9.82 11.99
C TYR A 171 10.14 -9.82 10.78
N GLY A 172 10.73 -10.97 10.46
CA GLY A 172 11.66 -11.09 9.33
C GLY A 172 10.97 -10.88 7.98
N ASN A 173 9.75 -11.40 7.81
CA ASN A 173 8.97 -11.21 6.60
C ASN A 173 8.44 -9.78 6.47
N GLN A 174 8.10 -9.12 7.59
CA GLN A 174 7.74 -7.69 7.59
C GLN A 174 8.88 -6.84 7.03
N VAL A 175 10.11 -7.03 7.53
CA VAL A 175 11.30 -6.29 7.06
C VAL A 175 11.53 -6.51 5.57
N LYS A 176 11.48 -7.76 5.09
CA LYS A 176 11.63 -8.07 3.65
C LYS A 176 10.63 -7.32 2.78
N ILE A 177 9.36 -7.24 3.20
CA ILE A 177 8.33 -6.49 2.44
C ILE A 177 8.65 -5.00 2.42
N LEU A 178 9.06 -4.42 3.54
CA LEU A 178 9.44 -3.00 3.60
C LEU A 178 10.66 -2.71 2.71
N GLU A 179 11.65 -3.60 2.66
CA GLU A 179 12.79 -3.51 1.75
C GLU A 179 12.35 -3.55 0.28
N GLN A 180 11.42 -4.45 -0.07
CA GLN A 180 10.87 -4.50 -1.44
C GLN A 180 10.10 -3.22 -1.80
N ILE A 181 9.31 -2.66 -0.88
CA ILE A 181 8.62 -1.39 -1.07
C ILE A 181 9.63 -0.27 -1.37
N LYS A 182 10.74 -0.21 -0.62
CA LYS A 182 11.82 0.77 -0.88
C LYS A 182 12.47 0.58 -2.24
N SER A 183 12.71 -0.66 -2.66
CA SER A 183 13.28 -0.96 -3.98
C SER A 183 12.34 -0.49 -5.09
N LEU A 184 11.05 -0.78 -5.01
CA LEU A 184 10.06 -0.36 -6.00
C LEU A 184 9.97 1.17 -6.10
N ALA A 185 10.02 1.87 -4.98
CA ALA A 185 10.01 3.33 -4.98
C ALA A 185 11.31 3.90 -5.61
N ALA A 186 12.46 3.32 -5.30
CA ALA A 186 13.73 3.71 -5.92
C ALA A 186 13.74 3.51 -7.44
N GLU A 187 12.96 2.57 -7.97
CA GLU A 187 12.72 2.36 -9.40
C GLU A 187 11.69 3.33 -10.00
N GLY A 188 11.17 4.28 -9.21
CA GLY A 188 10.26 5.33 -9.65
C GLY A 188 8.77 5.02 -9.48
N MET A 189 8.39 3.93 -8.79
CA MET A 189 7.00 3.64 -8.46
C MET A 189 6.56 4.46 -7.25
N GLY A 190 5.42 5.17 -7.31
CA GLY A 190 4.81 5.76 -6.12
C GLY A 190 4.11 4.67 -5.29
N VAL A 191 4.34 4.62 -3.98
CA VAL A 191 3.76 3.60 -3.11
C VAL A 191 2.97 4.24 -1.97
N ILE A 192 1.70 3.90 -1.84
CA ILE A 192 0.89 4.25 -0.68
C ILE A 192 0.62 2.96 0.11
N LEU A 193 0.99 2.95 1.38
CA LEU A 193 0.66 1.81 2.24
C LEU A 193 -0.05 2.26 3.51
N THR A 194 -1.00 1.44 3.98
CA THR A 194 -1.53 1.59 5.34
C THR A 194 -0.72 0.75 6.30
N THR A 195 -0.55 1.25 7.51
CA THR A 195 -0.03 0.46 8.63
C THR A 195 -0.56 1.03 9.95
N HIS A 196 -0.53 0.20 10.99
CA HIS A 196 -0.77 0.62 12.36
C HIS A 196 0.53 0.73 13.18
N SER A 197 1.69 0.40 12.58
CA SER A 197 3.01 0.49 13.23
C SER A 197 3.74 1.77 12.79
N PRO A 198 3.99 2.71 13.73
CA PRO A 198 4.81 3.90 13.44
C PRO A 198 6.24 3.54 13.00
N ASP A 199 6.79 2.40 13.46
CA ASP A 199 8.15 1.97 13.12
C ASP A 199 8.30 1.70 11.61
N HIS A 200 7.25 1.20 10.95
CA HIS A 200 7.27 1.01 9.51
C HIS A 200 7.46 2.32 8.76
N ALA A 201 6.87 3.41 9.26
CA ALA A 201 7.05 4.72 8.64
C ALA A 201 8.49 5.23 8.78
N PHE A 202 9.14 5.06 9.94
CA PHE A 202 10.56 5.37 10.10
C PHE A 202 11.45 4.53 9.18
N LEU A 203 11.08 3.27 8.93
CA LEU A 203 11.90 2.35 8.14
C LEU A 203 11.83 2.62 6.64
N CYS A 204 10.70 3.03 6.11
CA CYS A 204 10.54 3.06 4.66
C CYS A 204 9.88 4.32 4.06
N SER A 205 9.15 5.15 4.82
CA SER A 205 8.38 6.23 4.22
C SER A 205 9.24 7.45 3.87
N THR A 206 8.88 8.13 2.79
CA THR A 206 9.34 9.48 2.45
C THR A 206 8.36 10.53 2.99
N LYS A 207 7.08 10.15 3.09
CA LYS A 207 5.97 10.99 3.55
C LYS A 207 5.04 10.17 4.45
N VAL A 208 4.55 10.74 5.51
CA VAL A 208 3.60 10.14 6.44
C VAL A 208 2.32 10.96 6.47
N ALA A 209 1.19 10.29 6.38
CA ALA A 209 -0.13 10.87 6.59
C ALA A 209 -0.77 10.19 7.82
N LEU A 210 -1.05 10.94 8.87
CA LEU A 210 -1.69 10.47 10.09
C LEU A 210 -3.17 10.85 10.07
N LEU A 211 -4.03 9.84 9.93
CA LEU A 211 -5.47 10.02 9.95
C LEU A 211 -6.03 9.78 11.35
N CYS A 212 -6.62 10.82 11.94
CA CYS A 212 -7.20 10.81 13.27
C CYS A 212 -8.73 10.58 13.24
N ARG A 213 -9.30 10.19 14.39
CA ARG A 213 -10.75 9.88 14.52
C ARG A 213 -11.68 11.07 14.23
N ASN A 214 -11.20 12.31 14.37
CA ASN A 214 -11.92 13.54 14.04
C ASN A 214 -11.83 13.93 12.56
N ASN A 215 -11.43 13.01 11.68
CA ASN A 215 -11.14 13.24 10.26
C ASN A 215 -9.98 14.23 9.99
N HIS A 216 -9.22 14.58 11.01
CA HIS A 216 -8.03 15.39 10.83
C HIS A 216 -6.93 14.54 10.19
N LEU A 217 -6.29 15.08 9.15
CA LEU A 217 -5.18 14.46 8.43
C LEU A 217 -3.94 15.36 8.56
N ASP A 218 -2.94 14.87 9.28
CA ASP A 218 -1.62 15.50 9.34
C ASP A 218 -0.69 14.86 8.31
N ILE A 219 0.01 15.66 7.53
CA ILE A 219 0.97 15.18 6.54
C ILE A 219 2.34 15.82 6.76
N GLY A 220 3.40 15.03 6.68
CA GLY A 220 4.78 15.47 6.84
C GLY A 220 5.77 14.32 6.76
N THR A 221 6.99 14.56 7.18
CA THR A 221 8.00 13.51 7.36
C THR A 221 7.68 12.64 8.57
N ALA A 222 8.29 11.46 8.68
CA ALA A 222 8.10 10.58 9.85
C ALA A 222 8.47 11.32 11.15
N ASP A 223 9.50 12.17 11.13
CA ASP A 223 9.94 12.95 12.30
C ASP A 223 8.94 14.01 12.74
N GLU A 224 8.24 14.63 11.80
CA GLU A 224 7.23 15.65 12.10
C GLU A 224 5.90 15.06 12.56
N ILE A 225 5.59 13.88 12.09
CA ILE A 225 4.29 13.24 12.33
C ILE A 225 4.33 12.29 13.51
N ILE A 226 5.41 11.52 13.69
CA ILE A 226 5.52 10.55 14.78
C ILE A 226 6.14 11.24 16.00
N SER A 227 5.32 11.97 16.74
CA SER A 227 5.66 12.61 18.02
C SER A 227 4.80 12.06 19.14
N GLN A 228 5.25 12.23 20.40
CA GLN A 228 4.47 11.83 21.56
C GLN A 228 3.05 12.42 21.51
N GLU A 229 2.94 13.73 21.28
CA GLU A 229 1.66 14.46 21.25
C GLU A 229 0.70 13.92 20.20
N LYS A 230 1.16 13.76 18.94
CA LYS A 230 0.32 13.27 17.84
C LYS A 230 -0.07 11.80 18.02
N MET A 231 0.82 10.97 18.54
CA MET A 231 0.51 9.57 18.84
C MET A 231 -0.50 9.44 19.97
N GLU A 232 -0.38 10.26 21.03
CA GLU A 232 -1.35 10.29 22.10
C GLU A 232 -2.72 10.78 21.60
N GLN A 233 -2.76 11.81 20.78
CA GLN A 233 -3.99 12.29 20.15
C GLN A 233 -4.65 11.25 19.24
N ALA A 234 -3.88 10.55 18.40
CA ALA A 234 -4.42 9.61 17.43
C ALA A 234 -4.81 8.26 18.05
N TYR A 235 -3.96 7.72 18.94
CA TYR A 235 -4.08 6.36 19.47
C TYR A 235 -4.51 6.31 20.95
N GLY A 236 -4.46 7.42 21.67
CA GLY A 236 -4.77 7.48 23.11
C GLY A 236 -3.70 6.84 23.98
N ILE A 237 -2.46 6.72 23.50
CA ILE A 237 -1.35 6.09 24.21
C ILE A 237 -0.15 7.05 24.25
N VAL A 238 0.55 7.06 25.37
CA VAL A 238 1.82 7.78 25.48
C VAL A 238 2.92 6.93 24.85
N VAL A 239 3.70 7.56 23.99
CA VAL A 239 4.84 6.92 23.33
C VAL A 239 6.12 7.70 23.58
N LYS A 240 7.26 7.03 23.47
CA LYS A 240 8.57 7.65 23.42
C LYS A 240 9.24 7.33 22.10
N VAL A 241 9.59 8.36 21.34
CA VAL A 241 10.44 8.21 20.16
C VAL A 241 11.89 8.12 20.66
N VAL A 242 12.55 7.04 20.31
CA VAL A 242 13.95 6.78 20.64
C VAL A 242 14.78 6.78 19.37
N GLN A 243 16.04 7.14 19.49
CA GLN A 243 17.00 7.05 18.39
C GLN A 243 18.28 6.37 18.84
N THR A 244 18.87 5.63 17.93
CA THR A 244 20.15 4.95 18.10
C THR A 244 20.95 5.00 16.84
N GLU A 245 22.23 4.70 16.91
CA GLU A 245 23.10 4.52 15.77
C GLU A 245 22.91 3.13 15.17
N GLY A 246 22.68 3.05 13.87
CA GLY A 246 22.58 1.81 13.12
C GLY A 246 23.95 1.22 12.80
N ILE A 247 23.96 0.05 12.14
CA ILE A 247 25.18 -0.72 11.82
C ILE A 247 26.15 0.05 10.90
N LYS A 248 25.61 0.93 10.04
CA LYS A 248 26.40 1.74 9.07
C LYS A 248 26.60 3.19 9.53
N GLY A 249 26.30 3.51 10.81
CA GLY A 249 26.39 4.86 11.35
C GLY A 249 25.20 5.77 11.04
N GLU A 250 24.16 5.25 10.42
CA GLU A 250 22.91 5.96 10.20
C GLU A 250 22.09 6.10 11.49
N THR A 251 21.29 7.15 11.61
CA THR A 251 20.34 7.28 12.72
C THR A 251 19.14 6.39 12.49
N VAL A 252 18.88 5.47 13.40
CA VAL A 252 17.68 4.62 13.43
C VAL A 252 16.74 5.11 14.52
N LYS A 253 15.45 5.20 14.21
CA LYS A 253 14.41 5.64 15.14
C LYS A 253 13.36 4.56 15.36
N GLY A 254 12.77 4.56 16.54
CA GLY A 254 11.68 3.67 16.91
C GLY A 254 10.68 4.36 17.84
N CYS A 255 9.45 3.89 17.81
CA CYS A 255 8.34 4.40 18.62
C CYS A 255 7.95 3.38 19.68
N ILE A 256 8.28 3.63 20.93
CA ILE A 256 8.05 2.72 22.06
C ILE A 256 6.82 3.16 22.83
N PRO A 257 5.74 2.34 22.92
CA PRO A 257 4.60 2.65 23.76
C PRO A 257 4.97 2.53 25.23
N LEU A 258 4.53 3.49 26.04
CA LEU A 258 4.72 3.48 27.49
C LEU A 258 3.45 2.97 28.17
N LEU A 259 3.60 2.01 29.08
CA LEU A 259 2.50 1.54 29.90
C LEU A 259 2.26 2.57 31.01
N ASN A 260 1.03 3.06 31.12
CA ASN A 260 0.61 3.84 32.28
C ASN A 260 0.46 2.86 33.44
N HIS A 261 1.27 3.01 34.46
CA HIS A 261 1.15 2.28 35.72
C HIS A 261 0.12 2.92 36.62
#